data_703b816429565b5867e7df7087b28808
#
_entry.id   703b816429565b5867e7df7087b28808
#
_cell.length_a   1.000
_cell.length_b   1.000
_cell.length_c   1.000
_cell.angle_alpha   90.00
_cell.angle_beta   90.00
_cell.angle_gamma   90.00
#
_symmetry.space_group_name_H-M   'P 1'
#
loop_
_entity.id
_entity.type
_entity.pdbx_description
1 polymer ?
#
loop_
_entity_poly.entity_id
_entity_poly.type
_entity_poly.pdbx_seq_one_letter_code
_entity_poly.pdbx_strand_id
1 'polypeptide(L)'
;MSRIYLDHAATSPLRPEAKAAMEEGFAIWANPSSPHAEGRKAKAALEDARERCKAALGWDGELIFTSGASEAAALALNHAKAGARLVSTVEHDCILGTAKDAERLRVHSDGALDLENLREAVQREKPLVAVQHVNSETGNRMDLSAVYAITQDAGGLLLADCAQSAAKMPLPPCDMAIVSAHKFGGPIGVGALLVRDYAMLEPVGGHERGYRRGTENMPAALGMATALEAIGERYCAASFATLADTVRNAGGTWLGDQLSDPTPFVASITHPSMSGTAQVMRLDMAGFAVSQGSACSSGTMKTSHVLGAMGTDEDVARRTIRVSLGWNTSEADVDAFCRAWENLT
;
A
#
# COMPACT_ATOMS: atom_id res chain seq x y z
N MET A 1 -9.48 24.07 -17.04
CA MET A 1 -9.02 22.70 -17.37
C MET A 1 -9.46 21.79 -16.25
N SER A 2 -9.85 20.55 -16.54
CA SER A 2 -10.10 19.54 -15.49
C SER A 2 -8.79 19.25 -14.76
N ARG A 3 -8.85 19.10 -13.43
CA ARG A 3 -7.69 18.75 -12.61
C ARG A 3 -7.19 17.34 -12.94
N ILE A 4 -5.89 17.17 -13.12
CA ILE A 4 -5.25 15.88 -13.37
C ILE A 4 -4.71 15.33 -12.03
N TYR A 5 -5.13 14.11 -11.68
CA TYR A 5 -4.80 13.49 -10.41
C TYR A 5 -3.73 12.41 -10.59
N LEU A 6 -2.54 12.63 -10.03
CA LEU A 6 -1.37 11.76 -10.13
C LEU A 6 -0.81 11.42 -8.72
N ASP A 7 -1.69 11.30 -7.73
CA ASP A 7 -1.33 10.94 -6.33
C ASP A 7 -2.06 9.69 -5.85
N HIS A 8 -2.18 8.69 -6.72
CA HIS A 8 -2.86 7.41 -6.42
C HIS A 8 -2.19 6.59 -5.31
N ALA A 9 -0.90 6.79 -5.07
CA ALA A 9 -0.22 6.16 -3.93
C ALA A 9 -0.68 6.73 -2.57
N ALA A 10 -1.18 7.97 -2.51
CA ALA A 10 -1.83 8.51 -1.32
C ALA A 10 -3.24 7.94 -1.17
N THR A 11 -4.07 8.05 -2.20
CA THR A 11 -5.41 7.46 -2.30
C THR A 11 -5.83 7.43 -3.76
N SER A 12 -6.60 6.44 -4.20
CA SER A 12 -7.20 6.42 -5.53
C SER A 12 -8.64 6.93 -5.47
N PRO A 13 -9.11 7.68 -6.49
CA PRO A 13 -10.51 8.01 -6.60
C PRO A 13 -11.40 6.77 -6.52
N LEU A 14 -12.54 6.90 -5.83
CA LEU A 14 -13.48 5.79 -5.69
C LEU A 14 -14.02 5.38 -7.07
N ARG A 15 -13.94 4.09 -7.38
CA ARG A 15 -14.51 3.55 -8.63
C ARG A 15 -16.03 3.66 -8.63
N PRO A 16 -16.67 3.99 -9.76
CA PRO A 16 -18.13 4.06 -9.87
C PRO A 16 -18.82 2.76 -9.45
N GLU A 17 -18.26 1.61 -9.80
CA GLU A 17 -18.78 0.28 -9.46
C GLU A 17 -18.76 0.04 -7.95
N ALA A 18 -17.67 0.45 -7.30
CA ALA A 18 -17.54 0.36 -5.83
C ALA A 18 -18.55 1.26 -5.12
N LYS A 19 -18.78 2.47 -5.65
CA LYS A 19 -19.79 3.40 -5.14
C LYS A 19 -21.19 2.77 -5.22
N ALA A 20 -21.57 2.21 -6.37
CA ALA A 20 -22.86 1.55 -6.56
C ALA A 20 -23.05 0.37 -5.59
N ALA A 21 -22.03 -0.48 -5.42
CA ALA A 21 -22.09 -1.58 -4.46
C ALA A 21 -22.23 -1.11 -3.00
N MET A 22 -21.63 0.03 -2.63
CA MET A 22 -21.86 0.63 -1.31
C MET A 22 -23.31 1.10 -1.13
N GLU A 23 -23.90 1.72 -2.16
CA GLU A 23 -25.31 2.18 -2.12
C GLU A 23 -26.26 0.99 -1.92
N GLU A 24 -26.03 -0.13 -2.59
CA GLU A 24 -26.74 -1.40 -2.35
C GLU A 24 -26.54 -1.89 -0.91
N GLY A 25 -25.30 -1.81 -0.41
CA GLY A 25 -24.97 -2.18 0.96
C GLY A 25 -25.71 -1.33 2.00
N PHE A 26 -25.86 -0.02 1.80
CA PHE A 26 -26.67 0.83 2.69
C PHE A 26 -28.16 0.44 2.71
N ALA A 27 -28.69 -0.10 1.63
CA ALA A 27 -30.07 -0.59 1.61
C ALA A 27 -30.28 -1.87 2.45
N ILE A 28 -29.22 -2.61 2.75
CA ILE A 28 -29.25 -3.77 3.65
C ILE A 28 -29.28 -3.37 5.14
N TRP A 29 -28.63 -2.30 5.55
CA TRP A 29 -28.57 -1.58 6.84
C TRP A 29 -28.44 -2.38 8.14
N ALA A 30 -28.80 -3.67 8.17
CA ALA A 30 -28.90 -4.44 9.40
C ALA A 30 -27.54 -4.84 9.98
N ASN A 31 -27.51 -5.10 11.31
CA ASN A 31 -26.30 -5.61 11.98
C ASN A 31 -26.10 -7.09 11.63
N PRO A 32 -24.92 -7.49 11.06
CA PRO A 32 -24.63 -8.89 10.68
C PRO A 32 -24.65 -9.88 11.85
N SER A 33 -24.53 -9.41 13.08
CA SER A 33 -24.57 -10.25 14.29
C SER A 33 -26.01 -10.53 14.80
N SER A 34 -27.04 -9.88 14.22
CA SER A 34 -28.42 -10.06 14.68
C SER A 34 -29.03 -11.37 14.18
N PRO A 35 -29.80 -12.10 15.02
CA PRO A 35 -30.36 -13.41 14.64
C PRO A 35 -31.60 -13.36 13.73
N HIS A 36 -32.23 -12.20 13.57
CA HIS A 36 -33.42 -12.03 12.73
C HIS A 36 -33.09 -12.02 11.23
N ALA A 37 -34.11 -12.01 10.37
CA ALA A 37 -33.98 -12.15 8.92
C ALA A 37 -33.07 -11.11 8.29
N GLU A 38 -33.22 -9.83 8.70
CA GLU A 38 -32.41 -8.70 8.21
C GLU A 38 -30.93 -8.88 8.60
N GLY A 39 -30.65 -9.30 9.83
CA GLY A 39 -29.26 -9.57 10.28
C GLY A 39 -28.64 -10.73 9.53
N ARG A 40 -29.39 -11.81 9.28
CA ARG A 40 -28.90 -12.92 8.46
C ARG A 40 -28.61 -12.51 7.00
N LYS A 41 -29.45 -11.61 6.43
CA LYS A 41 -29.20 -11.05 5.09
C LYS A 41 -27.91 -10.22 5.07
N ALA A 42 -27.72 -9.36 6.08
CA ALA A 42 -26.49 -8.56 6.19
C ALA A 42 -25.26 -9.44 6.38
N LYS A 43 -25.35 -10.50 7.20
CA LYS A 43 -24.26 -11.48 7.37
C LYS A 43 -23.93 -12.19 6.07
N ALA A 44 -24.93 -12.63 5.32
CA ALA A 44 -24.72 -13.30 4.03
C ALA A 44 -24.01 -12.35 3.03
N ALA A 45 -24.39 -11.08 2.97
CA ALA A 45 -23.72 -10.08 2.13
C ALA A 45 -22.27 -9.82 2.55
N LEU A 46 -22.00 -9.78 3.86
CA LEU A 46 -20.63 -9.63 4.37
C LEU A 46 -19.74 -10.84 4.01
N GLU A 47 -20.25 -12.07 4.20
CA GLU A 47 -19.51 -13.28 3.84
C GLU A 47 -19.33 -13.42 2.32
N ASP A 48 -20.32 -13.03 1.51
CA ASP A 48 -20.16 -12.94 0.05
C ASP A 48 -19.04 -11.96 -0.34
N ALA A 49 -19.03 -10.76 0.24
CA ALA A 49 -17.97 -9.78 0.01
C ALA A 49 -16.58 -10.34 0.39
N ARG A 50 -16.50 -11.12 1.49
CA ARG A 50 -15.27 -11.77 1.95
C ARG A 50 -14.73 -12.75 0.91
N GLU A 51 -15.57 -13.67 0.44
CA GLU A 51 -15.16 -14.68 -0.53
C GLU A 51 -14.82 -14.06 -1.90
N ARG A 52 -15.53 -13.00 -2.32
CA ARG A 52 -15.21 -12.25 -3.54
C ARG A 52 -13.86 -11.54 -3.41
N CYS A 53 -13.56 -10.92 -2.26
CA CYS A 53 -12.24 -10.32 -2.02
C CYS A 53 -11.13 -11.37 -2.09
N LYS A 54 -11.31 -12.52 -1.46
CA LYS A 54 -10.35 -13.63 -1.49
C LYS A 54 -10.12 -14.12 -2.92
N ALA A 55 -11.20 -14.37 -3.66
CA ALA A 55 -11.14 -14.83 -5.04
C ALA A 55 -10.41 -13.82 -5.95
N ALA A 56 -10.74 -12.53 -5.86
CA ALA A 56 -10.12 -11.48 -6.66
C ALA A 56 -8.63 -11.27 -6.34
N LEU A 57 -8.21 -11.55 -5.11
CA LEU A 57 -6.82 -11.48 -4.68
C LEU A 57 -6.04 -12.79 -4.89
N GLY A 58 -6.70 -13.86 -5.31
CA GLY A 58 -6.10 -15.20 -5.41
C GLY A 58 -5.64 -15.76 -4.06
N TRP A 59 -6.36 -15.44 -2.98
CA TRP A 59 -6.03 -15.83 -1.62
C TRP A 59 -6.86 -17.04 -1.15
N ASP A 60 -6.20 -18.10 -0.75
CA ASP A 60 -6.81 -19.36 -0.32
C ASP A 60 -6.95 -19.51 1.21
N GLY A 61 -6.39 -18.57 1.98
CA GLY A 61 -6.52 -18.51 3.44
C GLY A 61 -7.78 -17.77 3.91
N GLU A 62 -7.69 -17.16 5.06
CA GLU A 62 -8.75 -16.40 5.72
C GLU A 62 -8.58 -14.88 5.49
N LEU A 63 -9.67 -14.12 5.67
CA LEU A 63 -9.68 -12.68 5.55
C LEU A 63 -10.41 -12.07 6.75
N ILE A 64 -9.78 -11.08 7.38
CA ILE A 64 -10.34 -10.26 8.47
C ILE A 64 -10.54 -8.86 7.91
N PHE A 65 -11.79 -8.38 7.83
CA PHE A 65 -12.05 -6.98 7.47
C PHE A 65 -11.56 -6.04 8.56
N THR A 66 -10.90 -4.96 8.16
CA THR A 66 -10.36 -3.91 9.03
C THR A 66 -10.80 -2.54 8.54
N SER A 67 -10.50 -1.48 9.29
CA SER A 67 -10.73 -0.09 8.85
C SER A 67 -9.67 0.41 7.84
N GLY A 68 -8.66 -0.39 7.54
CA GLY A 68 -7.57 -0.08 6.62
C GLY A 68 -6.27 -0.74 7.03
N ALA A 69 -5.19 -0.40 6.29
CA ALA A 69 -3.86 -0.98 6.51
C ALA A 69 -3.34 -0.78 7.94
N SER A 70 -3.60 0.36 8.57
CA SER A 70 -3.09 0.65 9.93
C SER A 70 -3.69 -0.28 10.99
N GLU A 71 -5.00 -0.60 10.91
CA GLU A 71 -5.61 -1.58 11.81
C GLU A 71 -5.12 -3.00 11.50
N ALA A 72 -5.00 -3.36 10.22
CA ALA A 72 -4.47 -4.65 9.81
C ALA A 72 -3.02 -4.85 10.32
N ALA A 73 -2.17 -3.83 10.21
CA ALA A 73 -0.81 -3.84 10.75
C ALA A 73 -0.81 -4.01 12.27
N ALA A 74 -1.65 -3.26 12.99
CA ALA A 74 -1.75 -3.34 14.44
C ALA A 74 -2.23 -4.74 14.90
N LEU A 75 -3.22 -5.33 14.21
CA LEU A 75 -3.67 -6.69 14.50
C LEU A 75 -2.54 -7.72 14.29
N ALA A 76 -1.88 -7.69 13.14
CA ALA A 76 -0.81 -8.63 12.84
C ALA A 76 0.37 -8.48 13.80
N LEU A 77 0.90 -7.26 13.98
CA LEU A 77 2.11 -7.03 14.78
C LEU A 77 1.91 -7.25 16.28
N ASN A 78 0.71 -6.94 16.82
CA ASN A 78 0.46 -7.08 18.24
C ASN A 78 -0.08 -8.45 18.64
N HIS A 79 -0.73 -9.17 17.71
CA HIS A 79 -1.44 -10.41 18.03
C HIS A 79 -0.93 -11.65 17.29
N ALA A 80 0.09 -11.54 16.41
CA ALA A 80 0.72 -12.72 15.86
C ALA A 80 1.39 -13.55 16.96
N LYS A 81 1.17 -14.87 16.92
CA LYS A 81 1.82 -15.86 17.79
C LYS A 81 3.28 -16.07 17.37
N ALA A 82 4.06 -15.01 17.47
CA ALA A 82 5.45 -14.95 17.11
C ALA A 82 6.29 -14.34 18.23
N GLY A 83 7.59 -14.58 18.21
CA GLY A 83 8.57 -14.03 19.12
C GLY A 83 9.06 -12.64 18.71
N ALA A 84 10.29 -12.55 18.21
CA ALA A 84 10.88 -11.28 17.79
C ALA A 84 10.13 -10.65 16.60
N ARG A 85 10.07 -9.31 16.56
CA ARG A 85 9.56 -8.55 15.42
C ARG A 85 10.73 -7.94 14.68
N LEU A 86 10.78 -8.18 13.37
CA LEU A 86 11.79 -7.69 12.46
C LEU A 86 11.07 -6.87 11.38
N VAL A 87 11.43 -5.62 11.18
CA VAL A 87 10.73 -4.75 10.21
C VAL A 87 11.73 -4.02 9.33
N SER A 88 11.44 -3.90 8.03
CA SER A 88 12.30 -3.12 7.14
C SER A 88 12.38 -1.65 7.57
N THR A 89 13.54 -1.02 7.37
CA THR A 89 13.76 0.41 7.69
C THR A 89 12.92 1.34 6.80
N VAL A 90 12.40 0.86 5.69
CA VAL A 90 11.64 1.65 4.71
C VAL A 90 10.13 1.40 4.78
N GLU A 91 9.65 0.75 5.85
CA GLU A 91 8.22 0.50 6.04
C GLU A 91 7.41 1.79 6.22
N HIS A 92 6.11 1.70 5.96
CA HIS A 92 5.17 2.77 6.26
C HIS A 92 5.06 3.01 7.77
N ASP A 93 4.77 4.27 8.16
CA ASP A 93 4.61 4.69 9.56
C ASP A 93 3.67 3.80 10.38
N CYS A 94 2.65 3.19 9.78
CA CYS A 94 1.76 2.28 10.49
C CYS A 94 2.45 1.00 10.97
N ILE A 95 3.47 0.51 10.28
CA ILE A 95 4.33 -0.60 10.70
C ILE A 95 5.35 -0.10 11.72
N LEU A 96 6.11 0.94 11.35
CA LEU A 96 7.19 1.48 12.19
C LEU A 96 6.68 1.99 13.54
N GLY A 97 5.52 2.66 13.55
CA GLY A 97 4.89 3.21 14.74
C GLY A 97 4.25 2.16 15.64
N THR A 98 3.78 1.04 15.07
CA THR A 98 3.22 -0.08 15.84
C THR A 98 4.32 -0.96 16.44
N ALA A 99 5.38 -1.25 15.68
CA ALA A 99 6.49 -2.10 16.10
C ALA A 99 7.73 -1.26 16.44
N LYS A 100 7.60 -0.37 17.43
CA LYS A 100 8.68 0.56 17.83
C LYS A 100 9.94 -0.16 18.29
N ASP A 101 9.77 -1.27 19.03
CA ASP A 101 10.86 -2.06 19.60
C ASP A 101 11.35 -3.17 18.65
N ALA A 102 10.85 -3.22 17.40
CA ALA A 102 11.29 -4.20 16.42
C ALA A 102 12.73 -3.91 15.96
N GLU A 103 13.47 -4.98 15.73
CA GLU A 103 14.77 -4.90 15.07
C GLU A 103 14.58 -4.39 13.61
N ARG A 104 15.46 -3.50 13.16
CA ARG A 104 15.38 -2.86 11.85
C ARG A 104 16.22 -3.61 10.83
N LEU A 105 15.57 -4.09 9.76
CA LEU A 105 16.23 -4.72 8.62
C LEU A 105 16.68 -3.64 7.63
N ARG A 106 17.95 -3.71 7.26
CA ARG A 106 18.56 -2.73 6.34
C ARG A 106 18.10 -2.94 4.90
N VAL A 107 18.19 -1.86 4.12
CA VAL A 107 18.05 -1.88 2.67
C VAL A 107 19.33 -1.39 2.01
N HIS A 108 19.55 -1.80 0.77
CA HIS A 108 20.62 -1.28 -0.09
C HIS A 108 20.23 0.06 -0.72
N SER A 109 21.18 0.73 -1.36
CA SER A 109 20.94 2.02 -2.04
C SER A 109 19.98 1.92 -3.23
N ASP A 110 19.79 0.75 -3.80
CA ASP A 110 18.79 0.44 -4.83
C ASP A 110 17.41 0.11 -4.29
N GLY A 111 17.22 0.19 -2.97
CA GLY A 111 15.97 -0.07 -2.28
C GLY A 111 15.67 -1.55 -2.03
N ALA A 112 16.53 -2.49 -2.43
CA ALA A 112 16.39 -3.91 -2.13
C ALA A 112 16.65 -4.18 -0.64
N LEU A 113 15.96 -5.17 -0.05
CA LEU A 113 16.23 -5.62 1.31
C LEU A 113 17.62 -6.31 1.37
N ASP A 114 18.40 -6.00 2.40
CA ASP A 114 19.65 -6.68 2.70
C ASP A 114 19.36 -8.10 3.21
N LEU A 115 19.41 -9.09 2.32
CA LEU A 115 19.09 -10.47 2.63
C LEU A 115 20.13 -11.15 3.54
N GLU A 116 21.37 -10.65 3.61
CA GLU A 116 22.37 -11.15 4.57
C GLU A 116 22.00 -10.68 5.97
N ASN A 117 21.67 -9.40 6.13
CA ASN A 117 21.15 -8.89 7.38
C ASN A 117 19.88 -9.62 7.81
N LEU A 118 18.97 -9.95 6.87
CA LEU A 118 17.78 -10.74 7.20
C LEU A 118 18.16 -12.14 7.72
N ARG A 119 19.08 -12.87 7.08
CA ARG A 119 19.53 -14.21 7.51
C ARG A 119 20.09 -14.19 8.92
N GLU A 120 20.83 -13.14 9.28
CA GLU A 120 21.35 -12.96 10.65
C GLU A 120 20.22 -12.66 11.64
N ALA A 121 19.30 -11.73 11.27
CA ALA A 121 18.24 -11.26 12.15
C ALA A 121 17.19 -12.35 12.45
N VAL A 122 16.85 -13.23 11.50
CA VAL A 122 15.85 -14.30 11.71
C VAL A 122 16.32 -15.42 12.64
N GLN A 123 17.58 -15.43 13.11
CA GLN A 123 18.09 -16.40 14.09
C GLN A 123 17.50 -16.12 15.50
N ARG A 124 16.24 -15.74 15.56
CA ARG A 124 15.45 -15.49 16.79
C ARG A 124 14.38 -16.56 16.92
N GLU A 125 13.84 -16.72 18.12
CA GLU A 125 12.73 -17.65 18.32
C GLU A 125 11.47 -17.13 17.61
N LYS A 126 10.95 -17.90 16.66
CA LYS A 126 9.72 -17.63 15.91
C LYS A 126 9.62 -16.18 15.41
N PRO A 127 10.52 -15.70 14.57
CA PRO A 127 10.50 -14.30 14.14
C PRO A 127 9.25 -14.00 13.32
N LEU A 128 8.69 -12.78 13.51
CA LEU A 128 7.73 -12.16 12.60
C LEU A 128 8.47 -11.12 11.79
N VAL A 129 8.62 -11.37 10.50
CA VAL A 129 9.25 -10.45 9.55
C VAL A 129 8.14 -9.64 8.88
N ALA A 130 8.18 -8.31 8.94
CA ALA A 130 7.25 -7.42 8.26
C ALA A 130 7.99 -6.62 7.19
N VAL A 131 7.61 -6.82 5.92
CA VAL A 131 8.21 -6.15 4.77
C VAL A 131 7.13 -5.75 3.77
N GLN A 132 7.17 -4.51 3.30
CA GLN A 132 6.28 -4.05 2.26
C GLN A 132 6.61 -4.70 0.91
N HIS A 133 5.58 -5.02 0.12
CA HIS A 133 5.76 -5.55 -1.23
C HIS A 133 6.18 -4.46 -2.21
N VAL A 134 5.57 -3.27 -2.12
CA VAL A 134 5.93 -2.10 -2.94
C VAL A 134 6.04 -0.87 -2.04
N ASN A 135 7.17 -0.17 -2.15
CA ASN A 135 7.40 1.06 -1.42
C ASN A 135 6.51 2.19 -1.92
N SER A 136 5.81 2.85 -1.02
CA SER A 136 4.83 3.90 -1.35
C SER A 136 5.44 5.21 -1.82
N GLU A 137 6.75 5.42 -1.61
CA GLU A 137 7.46 6.63 -2.02
C GLU A 137 8.22 6.41 -3.32
N THR A 138 9.06 5.38 -3.38
CA THR A 138 9.95 5.13 -4.52
C THR A 138 9.32 4.27 -5.62
N GLY A 139 8.34 3.44 -5.27
CA GLY A 139 7.79 2.44 -6.18
C GLY A 139 8.65 1.18 -6.32
N ASN A 140 9.72 1.03 -5.54
CA ASN A 140 10.53 -0.18 -5.57
C ASN A 140 9.74 -1.39 -5.07
N ARG A 141 9.82 -2.52 -5.78
CA ARG A 141 9.23 -3.79 -5.37
C ARG A 141 10.29 -4.64 -4.65
N MET A 142 9.92 -5.19 -3.50
CA MET A 142 10.75 -6.10 -2.73
C MET A 142 10.60 -7.54 -3.23
N ASP A 143 11.69 -8.30 -3.30
CA ASP A 143 11.64 -9.73 -3.56
C ASP A 143 11.15 -10.50 -2.31
N LEU A 144 9.84 -10.51 -2.12
CA LEU A 144 9.24 -11.23 -1.00
C LEU A 144 9.29 -12.75 -1.16
N SER A 145 9.64 -13.28 -2.33
CA SER A 145 9.88 -14.72 -2.47
C SER A 145 11.14 -15.15 -1.75
N ALA A 146 12.24 -14.40 -1.91
CA ALA A 146 13.48 -14.64 -1.18
C ALA A 146 13.30 -14.39 0.33
N VAL A 147 12.60 -13.31 0.72
CA VAL A 147 12.30 -13.01 2.13
C VAL A 147 11.49 -14.12 2.77
N TYR A 148 10.45 -14.62 2.07
CA TYR A 148 9.60 -15.70 2.55
C TYR A 148 10.39 -17.00 2.77
N ALA A 149 11.21 -17.40 1.80
CA ALA A 149 12.04 -18.60 1.92
C ALA A 149 12.95 -18.53 3.15
N ILE A 150 13.69 -17.43 3.33
CA ILE A 150 14.58 -17.23 4.49
C ILE A 150 13.80 -17.26 5.81
N THR A 151 12.62 -16.63 5.84
CA THR A 151 11.78 -16.57 7.04
C THR A 151 11.23 -17.94 7.40
N GLN A 152 10.75 -18.72 6.42
CA GLN A 152 10.23 -20.06 6.63
C GLN A 152 11.31 -21.04 7.08
N ASP A 153 12.52 -20.96 6.51
CA ASP A 153 13.67 -21.79 6.93
C ASP A 153 14.02 -21.56 8.41
N ALA A 154 13.77 -20.37 8.94
CA ALA A 154 13.94 -20.01 10.34
C ALA A 154 12.71 -20.34 11.22
N GLY A 155 11.64 -20.94 10.68
CA GLY A 155 10.40 -21.22 11.41
C GLY A 155 9.62 -19.95 11.80
N GLY A 156 9.82 -18.86 11.08
CA GLY A 156 9.17 -17.56 11.27
C GLY A 156 7.90 -17.38 10.44
N LEU A 157 7.30 -16.18 10.56
CA LEU A 157 6.14 -15.76 9.80
C LEU A 157 6.48 -14.50 9.00
N LEU A 158 6.02 -14.40 7.74
CA LEU A 158 6.12 -13.21 6.91
C LEU A 158 4.79 -12.45 6.86
N LEU A 159 4.80 -11.20 7.32
CA LEU A 159 3.75 -10.21 7.10
C LEU A 159 4.13 -9.32 5.93
N ALA A 160 3.42 -9.44 4.80
CA ALA A 160 3.61 -8.59 3.64
C ALA A 160 2.71 -7.35 3.73
N ASP A 161 3.26 -6.13 3.73
CA ASP A 161 2.43 -4.94 3.50
C ASP A 161 2.18 -4.80 1.99
N CYS A 162 0.99 -5.22 1.58
CA CYS A 162 0.52 -5.17 0.20
C CYS A 162 -0.38 -3.95 -0.08
N ALA A 163 -0.39 -2.92 0.77
CA ALA A 163 -1.25 -1.75 0.57
C ALA A 163 -1.03 -1.08 -0.79
N GLN A 164 0.19 -1.07 -1.31
CA GLN A 164 0.50 -0.48 -2.63
C GLN A 164 0.44 -1.47 -3.79
N SER A 165 0.48 -2.78 -3.53
CA SER A 165 0.55 -3.82 -4.57
C SER A 165 -0.72 -4.62 -4.74
N ALA A 166 -1.52 -4.81 -3.69
CA ALA A 166 -2.79 -5.55 -3.77
C ALA A 166 -3.67 -5.02 -4.89
N ALA A 167 -4.24 -5.92 -5.69
CA ALA A 167 -5.04 -5.61 -6.86
C ALA A 167 -4.28 -5.01 -8.06
N LYS A 168 -3.05 -4.56 -7.90
CA LYS A 168 -2.22 -4.00 -8.98
C LYS A 168 -1.26 -5.03 -9.58
N MET A 169 -0.95 -6.05 -8.81
CA MET A 169 -0.14 -7.21 -9.18
C MET A 169 -0.50 -8.41 -8.28
N PRO A 170 -0.09 -9.63 -8.64
CA PRO A 170 -0.30 -10.82 -7.80
C PRO A 170 0.26 -10.62 -6.39
N LEU A 171 -0.43 -11.19 -5.39
CA LEU A 171 0.11 -11.22 -4.03
C LEU A 171 1.40 -12.05 -3.98
N PRO A 172 2.39 -11.62 -3.20
CA PRO A 172 3.61 -12.40 -2.98
C PRO A 172 3.32 -13.59 -2.05
N PRO A 173 4.22 -14.60 -2.02
CA PRO A 173 4.16 -15.63 -0.99
C PRO A 173 4.35 -14.98 0.40
N CYS A 174 3.42 -15.26 1.31
CA CYS A 174 3.44 -14.74 2.68
C CYS A 174 2.47 -15.54 3.57
N ASP A 175 2.62 -15.39 4.88
CA ASP A 175 1.70 -15.95 5.88
C ASP A 175 0.53 -15.02 6.17
N MET A 176 0.82 -13.72 6.15
CA MET A 176 -0.17 -12.65 6.34
C MET A 176 0.07 -11.52 5.33
N ALA A 177 -1.01 -10.87 4.87
CA ALA A 177 -0.91 -9.72 3.99
C ALA A 177 -1.86 -8.59 4.42
N ILE A 178 -1.37 -7.36 4.36
CA ILE A 178 -2.15 -6.15 4.62
C ILE A 178 -2.70 -5.61 3.30
N VAL A 179 -4.01 -5.31 3.26
CA VAL A 179 -4.68 -4.74 2.10
C VAL A 179 -5.47 -3.49 2.50
N SER A 180 -5.43 -2.46 1.65
CA SER A 180 -6.16 -1.21 1.89
C SER A 180 -6.97 -0.80 0.66
N ALA A 181 -8.29 -0.75 0.78
CA ALA A 181 -9.19 -0.59 -0.36
C ALA A 181 -9.00 0.73 -1.12
N HIS A 182 -8.76 1.84 -0.43
CA HIS A 182 -8.61 3.15 -1.06
C HIS A 182 -7.36 3.31 -1.95
N LYS A 183 -6.44 2.36 -1.94
CA LYS A 183 -5.24 2.37 -2.79
C LYS A 183 -5.49 1.85 -4.20
N PHE A 184 -6.62 1.19 -4.44
CA PHE A 184 -7.00 0.65 -5.75
C PHE A 184 -8.40 1.08 -6.23
N GLY A 185 -8.96 2.13 -5.61
CA GLY A 185 -10.26 2.69 -6.00
C GLY A 185 -11.44 2.09 -5.24
N GLY A 186 -11.20 1.37 -4.17
CA GLY A 186 -12.20 1.00 -3.18
C GLY A 186 -12.46 2.14 -2.16
N PRO A 187 -13.41 1.96 -1.23
CA PRO A 187 -13.75 2.97 -0.24
C PRO A 187 -12.65 3.21 0.79
N ILE A 188 -12.56 4.47 1.26
CA ILE A 188 -11.79 4.83 2.46
C ILE A 188 -12.46 4.19 3.69
N GLY A 189 -11.67 3.81 4.70
CA GLY A 189 -12.19 3.27 5.96
C GLY A 189 -12.51 1.77 5.91
N VAL A 190 -11.98 1.06 4.93
CA VAL A 190 -11.99 -0.40 4.86
C VAL A 190 -10.67 -0.94 4.30
N GLY A 191 -10.27 -2.08 4.81
CA GLY A 191 -9.13 -2.88 4.35
C GLY A 191 -9.29 -4.31 4.84
N ALA A 192 -8.25 -5.09 4.73
CA ALA A 192 -8.23 -6.46 5.21
C ALA A 192 -6.84 -6.85 5.73
N LEU A 193 -6.84 -7.71 6.73
CA LEU A 193 -5.72 -8.57 7.06
C LEU A 193 -6.03 -9.96 6.49
N LEU A 194 -5.24 -10.41 5.54
CA LEU A 194 -5.25 -11.78 5.04
C LEU A 194 -4.35 -12.61 5.94
N VAL A 195 -4.79 -13.80 6.30
CA VAL A 195 -4.00 -14.75 7.11
C VAL A 195 -4.14 -16.16 6.53
N ARG A 196 -3.08 -16.95 6.54
CA ARG A 196 -3.16 -18.35 6.08
C ARG A 196 -4.07 -19.18 6.97
N ASP A 197 -3.97 -18.96 8.28
CA ASP A 197 -4.76 -19.65 9.29
C ASP A 197 -4.96 -18.73 10.49
N TYR A 198 -6.18 -18.68 11.03
CA TYR A 198 -6.48 -17.97 12.27
C TYR A 198 -5.62 -18.41 13.46
N ALA A 199 -5.12 -19.65 13.47
CA ALA A 199 -4.22 -20.16 14.50
C ALA A 199 -2.91 -19.34 14.62
N MET A 200 -2.54 -18.54 13.62
CA MET A 200 -1.38 -17.65 13.65
C MET A 200 -1.57 -16.43 14.56
N LEU A 201 -2.82 -16.11 14.92
CA LEU A 201 -3.16 -14.93 15.71
C LEU A 201 -3.74 -15.29 17.08
N GLU A 202 -3.51 -14.44 18.07
CA GLU A 202 -4.28 -14.44 19.31
C GLU A 202 -5.62 -13.73 19.09
N PRO A 203 -6.76 -14.34 19.47
CA PRO A 203 -8.06 -13.71 19.33
C PRO A 203 -8.17 -12.48 20.27
N VAL A 204 -8.81 -11.40 19.76
CA VAL A 204 -9.05 -10.17 20.52
C VAL A 204 -10.50 -10.05 21.01
N GLY A 205 -11.34 -11.01 20.65
CA GLY A 205 -12.79 -11.03 20.91
C GLY A 205 -13.59 -10.13 19.96
N GLY A 206 -14.93 -10.24 20.03
CA GLY A 206 -15.87 -9.42 19.25
C GLY A 206 -16.24 -10.03 17.90
N HIS A 207 -16.09 -9.26 16.85
CA HIS A 207 -16.50 -9.57 15.48
C HIS A 207 -15.38 -10.27 14.69
N GLU A 208 -15.57 -10.43 13.39
CA GLU A 208 -14.58 -11.08 12.51
C GLU A 208 -14.06 -12.38 13.13
N ARG A 209 -14.99 -13.27 13.49
CA ARG A 209 -14.70 -14.58 14.12
C ARG A 209 -13.88 -14.51 15.41
N GLY A 210 -13.88 -13.34 16.07
CA GLY A 210 -13.15 -13.09 17.31
C GLY A 210 -11.77 -12.42 17.12
N TYR A 211 -11.45 -11.99 15.91
CA TYR A 211 -10.15 -11.38 15.60
C TYR A 211 -10.22 -9.86 15.39
N ARG A 212 -11.40 -9.24 15.51
CA ARG A 212 -11.57 -7.79 15.45
C ARG A 212 -12.74 -7.35 16.34
N ARG A 213 -12.62 -6.18 16.96
CA ARG A 213 -13.72 -5.54 17.72
C ARG A 213 -14.45 -4.54 16.84
N GLY A 214 -15.74 -4.35 17.14
CA GLY A 214 -16.61 -3.38 16.46
C GLY A 214 -17.36 -4.00 15.27
N THR A 215 -18.59 -3.54 15.07
CA THR A 215 -19.48 -3.99 13.99
C THR A 215 -18.82 -3.73 12.63
N GLU A 216 -18.93 -4.70 11.75
CA GLU A 216 -18.35 -4.67 10.41
C GLU A 216 -19.03 -3.59 9.54
N ASN A 217 -18.23 -2.88 8.75
CA ASN A 217 -18.71 -1.94 7.75
C ASN A 217 -19.08 -2.68 6.46
N MET A 218 -20.23 -3.37 6.47
CA MET A 218 -20.67 -4.21 5.36
C MET A 218 -20.80 -3.44 4.03
N PRO A 219 -21.34 -2.19 3.98
CA PRO A 219 -21.36 -1.43 2.72
C PRO A 219 -19.96 -1.20 2.14
N ALA A 220 -18.99 -0.87 2.99
CA ALA A 220 -17.61 -0.68 2.52
C ALA A 220 -16.93 -2.00 2.11
N ALA A 221 -17.25 -3.12 2.77
CA ALA A 221 -16.76 -4.44 2.37
C ALA A 221 -17.26 -4.83 0.96
N LEU A 222 -18.54 -4.58 0.65
CA LEU A 222 -19.09 -4.75 -0.70
C LEU A 222 -18.37 -3.86 -1.73
N GLY A 223 -18.18 -2.58 -1.39
CA GLY A 223 -17.42 -1.65 -2.24
C GLY A 223 -15.98 -2.10 -2.48
N MET A 224 -15.30 -2.64 -1.46
CA MET A 224 -13.94 -3.19 -1.59
C MET A 224 -13.91 -4.40 -2.53
N ALA A 225 -14.84 -5.36 -2.38
CA ALA A 225 -14.94 -6.53 -3.22
C ALA A 225 -15.16 -6.14 -4.69
N THR A 226 -16.10 -5.24 -4.94
CA THR A 226 -16.40 -4.77 -6.31
C THR A 226 -15.24 -3.96 -6.90
N ALA A 227 -14.50 -3.18 -6.10
CA ALA A 227 -13.32 -2.48 -6.59
C ALA A 227 -12.20 -3.44 -7.02
N LEU A 228 -12.02 -4.56 -6.30
CA LEU A 228 -11.08 -5.63 -6.66
C LEU A 228 -11.46 -6.31 -7.98
N GLU A 229 -12.73 -6.63 -8.14
CA GLU A 229 -13.27 -7.28 -9.35
C GLU A 229 -13.23 -6.37 -10.59
N ALA A 230 -13.33 -5.05 -10.40
CA ALA A 230 -13.29 -4.06 -11.47
C ALA A 230 -11.87 -3.80 -12.02
N ILE A 231 -10.85 -4.45 -11.48
CA ILE A 231 -9.48 -4.34 -12.00
C ILE A 231 -9.34 -5.27 -13.19
N GLY A 232 -9.15 -4.68 -14.37
CA GLY A 232 -8.88 -5.42 -15.58
C GLY A 232 -7.47 -6.02 -15.62
N GLU A 233 -7.03 -6.45 -16.80
CA GLU A 233 -5.69 -7.04 -17.00
C GLU A 233 -4.54 -6.13 -16.56
N ARG A 234 -4.75 -4.81 -16.57
CA ARG A 234 -3.79 -3.81 -16.10
C ARG A 234 -4.47 -2.82 -15.17
N TYR A 235 -3.80 -2.53 -14.05
CA TYR A 235 -4.26 -1.52 -13.10
C TYR A 235 -4.31 -0.11 -13.69
N CYS A 236 -3.33 0.25 -14.53
CA CYS A 236 -3.22 1.55 -15.20
C CYS A 236 -2.92 1.36 -16.68
N ALA A 237 -3.58 2.15 -17.52
CA ALA A 237 -3.35 2.16 -18.97
C ALA A 237 -2.12 3.01 -19.36
N ALA A 238 -1.85 4.08 -18.60
CA ALA A 238 -0.74 4.99 -18.83
C ALA A 238 0.61 4.42 -18.39
N SER A 239 1.69 4.94 -18.95
CA SER A 239 3.07 4.54 -18.70
C SER A 239 3.92 5.74 -18.26
N PHE A 240 5.02 5.46 -17.56
CA PHE A 240 6.00 6.48 -17.17
C PHE A 240 7.06 6.78 -18.23
N ALA A 241 7.04 6.12 -19.40
CA ALA A 241 8.13 6.23 -20.38
C ALA A 241 8.44 7.68 -20.77
N THR A 242 7.41 8.43 -21.23
CA THR A 242 7.55 9.84 -21.59
C THR A 242 8.04 10.69 -20.42
N LEU A 243 7.53 10.43 -19.20
CA LEU A 243 7.93 11.19 -18.02
C LEU A 243 9.39 10.93 -17.63
N ALA A 244 9.83 9.68 -17.72
CA ALA A 244 11.22 9.32 -17.42
C ALA A 244 12.20 10.04 -18.36
N ASP A 245 11.89 10.07 -19.65
CA ASP A 245 12.71 10.78 -20.65
C ASP A 245 12.68 12.30 -20.44
N THR A 246 11.51 12.85 -20.15
CA THR A 246 11.34 14.28 -19.81
C THR A 246 12.23 14.67 -18.64
N VAL A 247 12.19 13.91 -17.54
CA VAL A 247 12.98 14.17 -16.34
C VAL A 247 14.49 14.13 -16.63
N ARG A 248 14.96 13.09 -17.33
CA ARG A 248 16.39 12.95 -17.70
C ARG A 248 16.85 14.10 -18.62
N ASN A 249 16.05 14.44 -19.64
CA ASN A 249 16.40 15.51 -20.59
C ASN A 249 16.45 16.90 -19.94
N ALA A 250 15.64 17.14 -18.92
CA ALA A 250 15.65 18.38 -18.14
C ALA A 250 16.78 18.43 -17.08
N GLY A 251 17.64 17.42 -17.01
CA GLY A 251 18.72 17.33 -16.02
C GLY A 251 18.24 16.93 -14.62
N GLY A 252 17.03 16.42 -14.49
CA GLY A 252 16.52 15.84 -13.26
C GLY A 252 16.98 14.40 -13.05
N THR A 253 16.60 13.81 -11.90
CA THR A 253 16.88 12.40 -11.61
C THR A 253 15.58 11.60 -11.69
N TRP A 254 15.54 10.60 -12.55
CA TRP A 254 14.55 9.54 -12.55
C TRP A 254 15.01 8.45 -11.57
N LEU A 255 14.41 8.38 -10.38
CA LEU A 255 14.89 7.46 -9.34
C LEU A 255 14.78 5.99 -9.77
N GLY A 256 13.83 5.66 -10.66
CA GLY A 256 13.68 4.31 -11.20
C GLY A 256 14.92 3.72 -11.83
N ASP A 257 15.87 4.56 -12.33
CA ASP A 257 17.15 4.08 -12.88
C ASP A 257 18.09 3.48 -11.82
N GLN A 258 17.84 3.76 -10.56
CA GLN A 258 18.66 3.32 -9.43
C GLN A 258 18.00 2.20 -8.62
N LEU A 259 16.72 1.93 -8.86
CA LEU A 259 15.95 0.94 -8.11
C LEU A 259 16.21 -0.48 -8.63
N SER A 260 16.20 -1.44 -7.72
CA SER A 260 16.36 -2.87 -8.05
C SER A 260 15.20 -3.41 -8.88
N ASP A 261 13.97 -2.96 -8.62
CA ASP A 261 12.76 -3.42 -9.31
C ASP A 261 11.64 -2.35 -9.27
N PRO A 262 11.69 -1.32 -10.14
CA PRO A 262 10.72 -0.24 -10.16
C PRO A 262 9.36 -0.69 -10.70
N THR A 263 8.27 -0.31 -10.02
CA THR A 263 6.90 -0.57 -10.49
C THR A 263 6.44 0.45 -11.54
N PRO A 264 5.49 0.10 -12.42
CA PRO A 264 5.01 0.99 -13.47
C PRO A 264 3.95 2.01 -13.00
N PHE A 265 3.63 2.09 -11.72
CA PHE A 265 2.54 2.94 -11.21
C PHE A 265 2.92 3.87 -10.06
N VAL A 266 4.12 3.78 -9.50
CA VAL A 266 4.68 4.74 -8.53
C VAL A 266 6.09 5.09 -8.94
N ALA A 267 6.41 6.37 -9.01
CA ALA A 267 7.75 6.85 -9.32
C ALA A 267 8.11 8.08 -8.48
N SER A 268 9.38 8.20 -8.15
CA SER A 268 9.98 9.40 -7.59
C SER A 268 10.85 10.09 -8.61
N ILE A 269 10.70 11.41 -8.72
CA ILE A 269 11.46 12.27 -9.63
C ILE A 269 12.05 13.44 -8.88
N THR A 270 13.27 13.83 -9.24
CA THR A 270 13.99 14.95 -8.61
C THR A 270 14.19 16.05 -9.62
N HIS A 271 13.81 17.28 -9.25
CA HIS A 271 14.08 18.47 -10.06
C HIS A 271 15.54 18.92 -9.89
N PRO A 272 16.21 19.42 -10.93
CA PRO A 272 17.63 19.80 -10.84
C PRO A 272 17.92 20.90 -9.79
N SER A 273 16.96 21.79 -9.52
CA SER A 273 17.18 22.96 -8.62
C SER A 273 16.03 23.24 -7.64
N MET A 274 14.78 22.85 -7.96
CA MET A 274 13.60 23.25 -7.19
C MET A 274 13.29 22.24 -6.10
N SER A 275 12.97 22.73 -4.89
CA SER A 275 12.53 21.88 -3.79
C SER A 275 11.20 21.18 -4.10
N GLY A 276 11.02 19.97 -3.54
CA GLY A 276 9.79 19.18 -3.71
C GLY A 276 8.54 19.97 -3.29
N THR A 277 8.62 20.74 -2.22
CA THR A 277 7.50 21.59 -1.78
C THR A 277 7.14 22.65 -2.83
N ALA A 278 8.13 23.34 -3.41
CA ALA A 278 7.86 24.34 -4.45
C ALA A 278 7.28 23.69 -5.72
N GLN A 279 7.79 22.50 -6.10
CA GLN A 279 7.23 21.72 -7.20
C GLN A 279 5.76 21.38 -6.95
N VAL A 280 5.43 20.79 -5.80
CA VAL A 280 4.04 20.40 -5.45
C VAL A 280 3.13 21.63 -5.49
N MET A 281 3.52 22.77 -4.90
CA MET A 281 2.71 24.00 -4.90
C MET A 281 2.46 24.54 -6.32
N ARG A 282 3.50 24.60 -7.15
CA ARG A 282 3.37 25.12 -8.53
C ARG A 282 2.56 24.19 -9.42
N LEU A 283 2.77 22.87 -9.28
CA LEU A 283 1.99 21.86 -10.00
C LEU A 283 0.52 21.89 -9.57
N ASP A 284 0.24 22.07 -8.28
CA ASP A 284 -1.13 22.22 -7.78
C ASP A 284 -1.83 23.45 -8.39
N MET A 285 -1.14 24.59 -8.45
CA MET A 285 -1.64 25.81 -9.13
C MET A 285 -1.85 25.60 -10.63
N ALA A 286 -1.06 24.73 -11.26
CA ALA A 286 -1.20 24.34 -12.67
C ALA A 286 -2.27 23.26 -12.90
N GLY A 287 -2.93 22.78 -11.84
CA GLY A 287 -4.02 21.81 -11.92
C GLY A 287 -3.60 20.33 -11.79
N PHE A 288 -2.39 20.04 -11.32
CA PHE A 288 -1.88 18.68 -11.11
C PHE A 288 -1.79 18.35 -9.63
N ALA A 289 -2.30 17.19 -9.23
CA ALA A 289 -2.15 16.66 -7.88
C ALA A 289 -1.01 15.63 -7.86
N VAL A 290 0.06 15.95 -7.15
CA VAL A 290 1.21 15.06 -6.86
C VAL A 290 1.60 15.23 -5.39
N SER A 291 2.49 14.40 -4.88
CA SER A 291 2.90 14.42 -3.48
C SER A 291 4.42 14.47 -3.33
N GLN A 292 4.86 15.02 -2.22
CA GLN A 292 6.19 14.79 -1.68
C GLN A 292 6.12 13.52 -0.82
N GLY A 293 6.94 12.49 -1.09
CA GLY A 293 6.79 11.12 -0.57
C GLY A 293 6.42 10.97 0.91
N SER A 294 6.97 11.80 1.78
CA SER A 294 6.75 11.76 3.25
C SER A 294 5.49 12.52 3.74
N ALA A 295 4.45 12.67 2.94
CA ALA A 295 3.27 13.52 3.24
C ALA A 295 2.40 13.09 4.45
N CYS A 296 2.79 12.11 5.24
CA CYS A 296 1.93 11.51 6.28
C CYS A 296 2.15 11.99 7.71
N SER A 297 2.95 12.98 8.02
CA SER A 297 3.12 13.43 9.42
C SER A 297 2.98 14.94 9.58
N SER A 298 1.80 15.37 10.06
CA SER A 298 1.55 16.57 10.87
C SER A 298 2.40 17.82 10.54
N GLY A 299 2.30 18.38 9.33
CA GLY A 299 2.68 19.78 9.08
C GLY A 299 4.16 20.16 9.17
N THR A 300 5.05 19.27 9.56
CA THR A 300 6.50 19.50 9.56
C THR A 300 7.14 18.69 8.43
N MET A 301 7.76 19.37 7.49
CA MET A 301 8.49 18.78 6.37
C MET A 301 9.73 18.05 6.86
N LYS A 302 9.61 16.75 7.12
CA LYS A 302 10.74 15.87 7.37
C LYS A 302 11.23 15.30 6.03
N THR A 303 12.55 15.22 5.87
CA THR A 303 13.17 14.48 4.77
C THR A 303 12.66 13.04 4.79
N SER A 304 12.44 12.44 3.62
CA SER A 304 11.99 11.05 3.51
C SER A 304 12.91 10.09 4.26
N HIS A 305 12.35 9.35 5.22
CA HIS A 305 13.11 8.31 5.93
C HIS A 305 13.50 7.17 4.98
N VAL A 306 12.69 6.92 3.94
CA VAL A 306 12.96 5.91 2.90
C VAL A 306 14.21 6.27 2.12
N LEU A 307 14.26 7.49 1.55
CA LEU A 307 15.42 7.96 0.80
C LEU A 307 16.66 8.05 1.70
N GLY A 308 16.49 8.46 2.95
CA GLY A 308 17.57 8.45 3.94
C GLY A 308 18.11 7.05 4.24
N ALA A 309 17.23 6.05 4.39
CA ALA A 309 17.63 4.65 4.60
C ALA A 309 18.34 4.04 3.39
N MET A 310 18.03 4.52 2.18
CA MET A 310 18.71 4.16 0.92
C MET A 310 20.04 4.91 0.73
N GLY A 311 20.41 5.84 1.64
CA GLY A 311 21.64 6.64 1.52
C GLY A 311 21.57 7.73 0.46
N THR A 312 20.37 8.15 0.03
CA THR A 312 20.19 9.25 -0.91
C THR A 312 20.66 10.57 -0.27
N ASP A 313 21.40 11.36 -1.04
CA ASP A 313 21.84 12.71 -0.62
C ASP A 313 20.64 13.56 -0.17
N GLU A 314 20.82 14.31 0.92
CA GLU A 314 19.72 15.06 1.53
C GLU A 314 19.16 16.17 0.62
N ASP A 315 20.00 16.81 -0.19
CA ASP A 315 19.57 17.83 -1.14
C ASP A 315 18.81 17.22 -2.32
N VAL A 316 19.17 16.01 -2.75
CA VAL A 316 18.42 15.22 -3.74
C VAL A 316 17.06 14.84 -3.15
N ALA A 317 17.04 14.30 -1.94
CA ALA A 317 15.80 13.91 -1.26
C ALA A 317 14.83 15.10 -1.07
N ARG A 318 15.34 16.28 -0.73
CA ARG A 318 14.52 17.51 -0.59
C ARG A 318 13.91 18.01 -1.90
N ARG A 319 14.53 17.69 -3.04
CA ARG A 319 14.04 18.07 -4.38
C ARG A 319 13.19 16.99 -5.05
N THR A 320 12.94 15.90 -4.36
CA THR A 320 12.20 14.76 -4.88
C THR A 320 10.70 14.92 -4.63
N ILE A 321 9.89 14.60 -5.64
CA ILE A 321 8.44 14.43 -5.55
C ILE A 321 8.05 13.04 -6.02
N ARG A 322 6.87 12.59 -5.59
CA ARG A 322 6.28 11.33 -6.04
C ARG A 322 5.16 11.60 -7.04
N VAL A 323 5.17 10.86 -8.14
CA VAL A 323 4.10 10.78 -9.13
C VAL A 323 3.56 9.36 -9.11
N SER A 324 2.25 9.19 -9.05
CA SER A 324 1.64 7.86 -9.06
C SER A 324 0.41 7.80 -9.95
N LEU A 325 0.39 6.78 -10.80
CA LEU A 325 -0.66 6.52 -11.79
C LEU A 325 -1.73 5.61 -11.21
N GLY A 326 -2.93 5.70 -11.73
CA GLY A 326 -4.03 4.87 -11.27
C GLY A 326 -4.99 4.44 -12.39
N TRP A 327 -6.05 3.77 -11.99
CA TRP A 327 -7.02 3.12 -12.86
C TRP A 327 -7.67 4.05 -13.91
N ASN A 328 -7.72 5.34 -13.66
CA ASN A 328 -8.31 6.35 -14.54
C ASN A 328 -7.29 7.32 -15.13
N THR A 329 -5.99 7.07 -14.95
CA THR A 329 -4.93 7.89 -15.56
C THR A 329 -4.75 7.51 -17.03
N SER A 330 -4.72 8.52 -17.91
CA SER A 330 -4.47 8.36 -19.33
C SER A 330 -3.05 8.78 -19.74
N GLU A 331 -2.58 8.34 -20.90
CA GLU A 331 -1.31 8.82 -21.47
C GLU A 331 -1.34 10.36 -21.69
N ALA A 332 -2.48 10.92 -22.10
CA ALA A 332 -2.64 12.36 -22.26
C ALA A 332 -2.45 13.14 -20.94
N ASP A 333 -2.82 12.55 -19.79
CA ASP A 333 -2.58 13.14 -18.47
C ASP A 333 -1.09 13.17 -18.15
N VAL A 334 -0.36 12.10 -18.47
CA VAL A 334 1.09 12.02 -18.30
C VAL A 334 1.79 13.03 -19.19
N ASP A 335 1.42 13.12 -20.46
CA ASP A 335 1.99 14.11 -21.41
C ASP A 335 1.73 15.55 -20.96
N ALA A 336 0.54 15.83 -20.46
CA ALA A 336 0.22 17.15 -19.91
C ALA A 336 1.06 17.47 -18.67
N PHE A 337 1.29 16.47 -17.80
CA PHE A 337 2.16 16.61 -16.64
C PHE A 337 3.62 16.85 -17.04
N CYS A 338 4.15 16.13 -18.04
CA CYS A 338 5.51 16.33 -18.55
C CYS A 338 5.73 17.79 -18.97
N ARG A 339 4.82 18.33 -19.79
CA ARG A 339 4.89 19.76 -20.22
C ARG A 339 4.83 20.73 -19.05
N ALA A 340 4.01 20.44 -18.05
CA ALA A 340 3.92 21.32 -16.87
C ALA A 340 5.19 21.25 -16.01
N TRP A 341 5.77 20.07 -15.84
CA TRP A 341 6.97 19.88 -15.04
C TRP A 341 8.22 20.48 -15.70
N GLU A 342 8.38 20.36 -17.02
CA GLU A 342 9.45 21.01 -17.80
C GLU A 342 9.44 22.56 -17.68
N ASN A 343 8.24 23.12 -17.52
CA ASN A 343 8.06 24.58 -17.38
C ASN A 343 8.17 25.07 -15.91
N LEU A 344 8.56 24.22 -14.97
CA LEU A 344 8.86 24.64 -13.61
C LEU A 344 10.21 25.42 -13.60
N THR A 345 10.13 26.71 -13.40
CA THR A 345 11.30 27.62 -13.37
C THR A 345 11.52 28.21 -12.00
#